data_ba08b2adebc0baccacc47d28157dd47a
#
_entry.id   ba08b2adebc0baccacc47d28157dd47a
#
_cell.length_a   1.000
_cell.length_b   1.000
_cell.length_c   1.000
_cell.angle_alpha   90.00
_cell.angle_beta   90.00
_cell.angle_gamma   90.00
#
_symmetry.space_group_name_H-M   'P 1'
#
loop_
_entity.id
_entity.type
_entity.pdbx_description
1 polymer ?
#
loop_
_entity_poly.entity_id
_entity_poly.type
_entity_poly.pdbx_seq_one_letter_code
_entity_poly.pdbx_strand_id
1 'polypeptide(L)'
;MASMRDIKRRKESVQSTQQITKAMKLVSTVKLQKARGRAESNKPYFNMLYDTICSILAMTKEPNHKFLKENGSDKKAVIAITSNRGLAGGYNNNVVKEIVAAGFSKEDTYIYGIGKKGIEGLTRKGYSIYQDESEIINAPLFDDATELTKQLLTQYSKGEIGEVYIAYTNFKNTVTQEAKLMKLLPIREEDFTPGEPI
;
A
#
# COMPACT_ATOMS: atom_id res chain seq x y z
N MET A 1 29.73 -5.20 41.11
CA MET A 1 29.95 -6.46 40.36
C MET A 1 28.60 -7.18 40.22
N ALA A 2 28.25 -7.62 39.03
CA ALA A 2 26.99 -8.37 38.83
C ALA A 2 27.08 -9.72 39.54
N SER A 3 26.06 -10.07 40.32
CA SER A 3 25.99 -11.35 41.02
C SER A 3 25.86 -12.50 40.01
N MET A 4 26.44 -13.67 40.33
CA MET A 4 26.25 -14.91 39.55
C MET A 4 24.78 -15.22 39.31
N ARG A 5 23.91 -14.83 40.22
CA ARG A 5 22.44 -14.96 40.11
C ARG A 5 21.87 -14.06 39.03
N ASP A 6 22.39 -12.83 38.90
CA ASP A 6 21.96 -11.88 37.86
C ASP A 6 22.39 -12.34 36.47
N ILE A 7 23.60 -12.90 36.37
CA ILE A 7 24.12 -13.45 35.10
C ILE A 7 23.28 -14.65 34.67
N LYS A 8 22.91 -15.55 35.59
CA LYS A 8 22.05 -16.70 35.29
C LYS A 8 20.66 -16.26 34.80
N ARG A 9 20.03 -15.30 35.50
CA ARG A 9 18.73 -14.74 35.10
C ARG A 9 18.80 -14.09 33.72
N ARG A 10 19.84 -13.33 33.43
CA ARG A 10 20.06 -12.70 32.14
C ARG A 10 20.25 -13.72 31.01
N LYS A 11 21.01 -14.80 31.27
CA LYS A 11 21.17 -15.92 30.33
C LYS A 11 19.83 -16.56 29.97
N GLU A 12 19.00 -16.88 30.97
CA GLU A 12 17.69 -17.49 30.81
C GLU A 12 16.75 -16.58 29.99
N SER A 13 16.76 -15.27 30.29
CA SER A 13 15.99 -14.27 29.54
C SER A 13 16.41 -14.19 28.08
N VAL A 14 17.71 -14.17 27.79
CA VAL A 14 18.26 -14.15 26.42
C VAL A 14 17.91 -15.43 25.66
N GLN A 15 17.99 -16.60 26.31
CA GLN A 15 17.63 -17.87 25.71
C GLN A 15 16.14 -17.93 25.34
N SER A 16 15.26 -17.46 26.23
CA SER A 16 13.82 -17.36 25.98
C SER A 16 13.54 -16.43 24.78
N THR A 17 14.14 -15.24 24.75
CA THR A 17 14.01 -14.29 23.66
C THR A 17 14.50 -14.89 22.33
N GLN A 18 15.60 -15.64 22.34
CA GLN A 18 16.11 -16.32 21.15
C GLN A 18 15.12 -17.36 20.60
N GLN A 19 14.48 -18.15 21.47
CA GLN A 19 13.47 -19.14 21.06
C GLN A 19 12.26 -18.46 20.41
N ILE A 20 11.75 -17.38 21.05
CA ILE A 20 10.65 -16.59 20.50
C ILE A 20 11.01 -16.03 19.12
N THR A 21 12.20 -15.44 18.98
CA THR A 21 12.66 -14.86 17.72
C THR A 21 12.79 -15.93 16.62
N LYS A 22 13.29 -17.13 16.95
CA LYS A 22 13.34 -18.26 16.00
C LYS A 22 11.95 -18.68 15.55
N ALA A 23 10.99 -18.79 16.46
CA ALA A 23 9.61 -19.13 16.13
C ALA A 23 8.97 -18.04 15.23
N MET A 24 9.17 -16.76 15.54
CA MET A 24 8.70 -15.64 14.72
C MET A 24 9.31 -15.67 13.31
N LYS A 25 10.60 -15.98 13.20
CA LYS A 25 11.27 -16.13 11.90
C LYS A 25 10.61 -17.21 11.04
N LEU A 26 10.35 -18.39 11.61
CA LEU A 26 9.70 -19.50 10.88
C LEU A 26 8.31 -19.11 10.39
N VAL A 27 7.47 -18.55 11.25
CA VAL A 27 6.12 -18.10 10.90
C VAL A 27 6.17 -17.03 9.79
N SER A 28 7.07 -16.06 9.92
CA SER A 28 7.22 -14.99 8.93
C SER A 28 7.70 -15.52 7.58
N THR A 29 8.62 -16.49 7.58
CA THR A 29 9.10 -17.12 6.34
C THR A 29 7.97 -17.85 5.61
N VAL A 30 7.14 -18.63 6.31
CA VAL A 30 6.00 -19.33 5.70
C VAL A 30 4.98 -18.33 5.15
N LYS A 31 4.68 -17.27 5.90
CA LYS A 31 3.77 -16.20 5.42
C LYS A 31 4.31 -15.51 4.17
N LEU A 32 5.61 -15.20 4.15
CA LEU A 32 6.25 -14.59 2.98
C LEU A 32 6.15 -15.49 1.74
N GLN A 33 6.48 -16.79 1.87
CA GLN A 33 6.38 -17.75 0.77
C GLN A 33 4.95 -17.83 0.22
N LYS A 34 3.94 -17.90 1.11
CA LYS A 34 2.53 -17.94 0.70
C LYS A 34 2.08 -16.65 0.00
N ALA A 35 2.46 -15.49 0.53
CA ALA A 35 2.14 -14.20 -0.07
C ALA A 35 2.82 -14.03 -1.44
N ARG A 36 4.11 -14.40 -1.53
CA ARG A 36 4.88 -14.37 -2.76
C ARG A 36 4.26 -15.27 -3.83
N GLY A 37 3.90 -16.51 -3.51
CA GLY A 37 3.26 -17.41 -4.46
C GLY A 37 1.94 -16.86 -5.01
N ARG A 38 1.13 -16.20 -4.17
CA ARG A 38 -0.09 -15.51 -4.63
C ARG A 38 0.22 -14.34 -5.57
N ALA A 39 1.19 -13.51 -5.23
CA ALA A 39 1.59 -12.39 -6.07
C ALA A 39 2.14 -12.86 -7.43
N GLU A 40 3.00 -13.88 -7.43
CA GLU A 40 3.57 -14.46 -8.64
C GLU A 40 2.49 -15.10 -9.54
N SER A 41 1.47 -15.74 -8.98
CA SER A 41 0.36 -16.32 -9.75
C SER A 41 -0.55 -15.27 -10.39
N ASN A 42 -0.69 -14.10 -9.79
CA ASN A 42 -1.53 -13.02 -10.32
C ASN A 42 -0.78 -12.11 -11.32
N LYS A 43 0.55 -12.11 -11.27
CA LYS A 43 1.38 -11.22 -12.09
C LYS A 43 1.13 -11.33 -13.61
N PRO A 44 0.99 -12.51 -14.23
CA PRO A 44 0.72 -12.61 -15.67
C PRO A 44 -0.59 -11.95 -16.06
N TYR A 45 -1.65 -12.14 -15.27
CA TYR A 45 -2.95 -11.52 -15.52
C TYR A 45 -2.87 -9.99 -15.39
N PHE A 46 -2.20 -9.50 -14.35
CA PHE A 46 -1.99 -8.07 -14.16
C PHE A 46 -1.21 -7.44 -15.32
N ASN A 47 -0.12 -8.07 -15.76
CA ASN A 47 0.68 -7.58 -16.88
C ASN A 47 -0.15 -7.49 -18.16
N MET A 48 -0.95 -8.53 -18.46
CA MET A 48 -1.81 -8.54 -19.65
C MET A 48 -2.86 -7.43 -19.61
N LEU A 49 -3.49 -7.17 -18.47
CA LEU A 49 -4.42 -6.06 -18.30
C LEU A 49 -3.71 -4.71 -18.49
N TYR A 50 -2.54 -4.55 -17.90
CA TYR A 50 -1.75 -3.33 -18.00
C TYR A 50 -1.38 -3.04 -19.47
N ASP A 51 -0.83 -4.01 -20.20
CA ASP A 51 -0.50 -3.88 -21.61
C ASP A 51 -1.73 -3.58 -22.48
N THR A 52 -2.87 -4.16 -22.13
CA THR A 52 -4.15 -3.86 -22.80
C THR A 52 -4.57 -2.41 -22.61
N ILE A 53 -4.46 -1.88 -21.39
CA ILE A 53 -4.75 -0.47 -21.09
C ILE A 53 -3.80 0.44 -21.87
N CYS A 54 -2.50 0.16 -21.87
CA CYS A 54 -1.51 0.91 -22.65
C CYS A 54 -1.89 0.95 -24.15
N SER A 55 -2.28 -0.20 -24.70
CA SER A 55 -2.68 -0.30 -26.12
C SER A 55 -3.94 0.51 -26.41
N ILE A 56 -4.93 0.49 -25.53
CA ILE A 56 -6.17 1.28 -25.69
C ILE A 56 -5.84 2.78 -25.64
N LEU A 57 -5.04 3.22 -24.69
CA LEU A 57 -4.64 4.62 -24.54
C LEU A 57 -3.88 5.11 -25.79
N ALA A 58 -2.92 4.33 -26.29
CA ALA A 58 -2.15 4.67 -27.48
C ALA A 58 -2.97 4.74 -28.77
N MET A 59 -4.05 3.95 -28.88
CA MET A 59 -4.94 3.94 -30.04
C MET A 59 -6.02 5.03 -29.99
N THR A 60 -6.27 5.61 -28.84
CA THR A 60 -7.37 6.55 -28.63
C THR A 60 -6.88 7.98 -28.83
N LYS A 61 -7.12 8.56 -30.01
CA LYS A 61 -6.65 9.91 -30.39
C LYS A 61 -7.25 11.05 -29.54
N GLU A 62 -8.47 10.88 -29.06
CA GLU A 62 -9.15 11.84 -28.19
C GLU A 62 -9.94 11.09 -27.12
N PRO A 63 -9.32 10.71 -26.01
CA PRO A 63 -9.99 9.96 -24.97
C PRO A 63 -11.05 10.82 -24.28
N ASN A 64 -12.31 10.67 -24.68
CA ASN A 64 -13.44 11.40 -24.08
C ASN A 64 -14.13 10.55 -23.00
N HIS A 65 -13.35 10.04 -22.05
CA HIS A 65 -13.89 9.27 -20.95
C HIS A 65 -13.71 10.02 -19.63
N LYS A 66 -14.70 9.95 -18.72
CA LYS A 66 -14.72 10.68 -17.46
C LYS A 66 -13.52 10.42 -16.54
N PHE A 67 -12.90 9.23 -16.64
CA PHE A 67 -11.72 8.87 -15.84
C PHE A 67 -10.38 9.29 -16.46
N LEU A 68 -10.42 9.87 -17.64
CA LEU A 68 -9.25 10.41 -18.33
C LEU A 68 -9.20 11.95 -18.24
N LYS A 69 -10.23 12.58 -17.69
CA LYS A 69 -10.34 14.04 -17.55
C LYS A 69 -10.39 14.46 -16.10
N GLU A 70 -9.77 15.59 -15.81
CA GLU A 70 -9.94 16.27 -14.53
C GLU A 70 -11.39 16.70 -14.33
N ASN A 71 -11.91 16.51 -13.14
CA ASN A 71 -13.30 16.84 -12.78
C ASN A 71 -13.44 18.17 -12.01
N GLY A 72 -12.33 18.90 -11.83
CA GLY A 72 -12.28 20.21 -11.19
C GLY A 72 -12.31 20.19 -9.65
N SER A 73 -12.26 19.04 -9.01
CA SER A 73 -12.15 18.93 -7.56
C SER A 73 -10.67 18.92 -7.12
N ASP A 74 -10.31 19.71 -6.11
CA ASP A 74 -8.95 19.71 -5.52
C ASP A 74 -8.72 18.60 -4.49
N LYS A 75 -9.80 17.88 -4.11
CA LYS A 75 -9.74 16.85 -3.09
C LYS A 75 -9.09 15.57 -3.62
N LYS A 76 -8.27 14.94 -2.78
CA LYS A 76 -7.49 13.74 -3.12
C LYS A 76 -7.90 12.57 -2.24
N ALA A 77 -8.00 11.39 -2.83
CA ALA A 77 -8.10 10.13 -2.11
C ALA A 77 -6.77 9.40 -2.19
N VAL A 78 -6.26 8.93 -1.07
CA VAL A 78 -5.01 8.16 -1.00
C VAL A 78 -5.28 6.82 -0.33
N ILE A 79 -5.16 5.73 -1.10
CA ILE A 79 -5.18 4.36 -0.59
C ILE A 79 -3.80 4.08 0.00
N ALA A 80 -3.70 3.95 1.32
CA ALA A 80 -2.43 3.73 2.02
C ALA A 80 -2.32 2.27 2.48
N ILE A 81 -1.50 1.47 1.78
CA ILE A 81 -1.30 0.05 2.09
C ILE A 81 -0.09 -0.14 3.01
N THR A 82 -0.38 -0.57 4.23
CA THR A 82 0.62 -0.83 5.27
C THR A 82 0.28 -2.12 6.02
N SER A 83 0.97 -2.43 7.12
CA SER A 83 0.66 -3.61 7.94
C SER A 83 -0.13 -3.26 9.20
N ASN A 84 -0.80 -4.27 9.78
CA ASN A 84 -1.48 -4.15 11.07
C ASN A 84 -0.50 -4.23 12.25
N ARG A 85 0.68 -4.81 12.06
CA ARG A 85 1.66 -5.06 13.13
C ARG A 85 2.95 -4.28 12.90
N GLY A 86 3.64 -3.97 13.98
CA GLY A 86 4.99 -3.41 13.95
C GLY A 86 6.06 -4.48 13.70
N LEU A 87 7.30 -4.15 14.02
CA LEU A 87 8.49 -4.99 13.83
C LEU A 87 8.76 -5.35 12.36
N ALA A 88 8.40 -4.45 11.45
CA ALA A 88 8.58 -4.59 10.00
C ALA A 88 9.67 -3.63 9.45
N GLY A 89 10.64 -3.25 10.28
CA GLY A 89 11.66 -2.27 9.88
C GLY A 89 11.06 -0.95 9.42
N GLY A 90 11.53 -0.43 8.29
CA GLY A 90 11.04 0.82 7.70
C GLY A 90 9.76 0.71 6.88
N TYR A 91 9.23 -0.49 6.66
CA TYR A 91 8.13 -0.77 5.74
C TYR A 91 6.97 0.22 5.88
N ASN A 92 6.34 0.29 7.06
CA ASN A 92 5.19 1.17 7.27
C ASN A 92 5.55 2.65 7.20
N ASN A 93 6.69 3.01 7.79
CA ASN A 93 7.11 4.41 7.87
C ASN A 93 7.52 4.96 6.49
N ASN A 94 8.04 4.13 5.60
CA ASN A 94 8.40 4.55 4.26
C ASN A 94 7.16 4.92 3.43
N VAL A 95 6.09 4.13 3.50
CA VAL A 95 4.80 4.47 2.85
C VAL A 95 4.25 5.80 3.39
N VAL A 96 4.27 6.01 4.71
CA VAL A 96 3.85 7.27 5.31
C VAL A 96 4.72 8.44 4.84
N LYS A 97 6.04 8.24 4.70
CA LYS A 97 6.96 9.26 4.19
C LYS A 97 6.65 9.65 2.74
N GLU A 98 6.36 8.69 1.87
CA GLU A 98 5.98 8.97 0.47
C GLU A 98 4.75 9.88 0.40
N ILE A 99 3.70 9.58 1.18
CA ILE A 99 2.48 10.39 1.21
C ILE A 99 2.78 11.81 1.73
N VAL A 100 3.57 11.93 2.80
CA VAL A 100 3.92 13.23 3.37
C VAL A 100 4.83 14.03 2.43
N ALA A 101 5.77 13.37 1.75
CA ALA A 101 6.69 14.01 0.79
C ALA A 101 5.97 14.55 -0.45
N ALA A 102 4.81 13.98 -0.81
CA ALA A 102 3.98 14.50 -1.90
C ALA A 102 3.41 15.90 -1.64
N GLY A 103 3.44 16.38 -0.39
CA GLY A 103 3.04 17.74 -0.02
C GLY A 103 1.54 18.03 -0.17
N PHE A 104 0.70 16.98 -0.18
CA PHE A 104 -0.75 17.15 -0.30
C PHE A 104 -1.34 17.95 0.88
N SER A 105 -2.31 18.83 0.59
CA SER A 105 -3.11 19.49 1.62
C SER A 105 -3.77 18.46 2.52
N LYS A 106 -3.59 18.59 3.83
CA LYS A 106 -4.15 17.64 4.80
C LYS A 106 -5.67 17.76 4.92
N GLU A 107 -6.20 18.94 4.63
CA GLU A 107 -7.62 19.24 4.68
C GLU A 107 -8.36 18.64 3.48
N ASP A 108 -7.68 18.58 2.32
CA ASP A 108 -8.24 18.09 1.06
C ASP A 108 -7.82 16.65 0.73
N THR A 109 -7.14 15.98 1.67
CA THR A 109 -6.66 14.60 1.45
C THR A 109 -7.39 13.62 2.36
N TYR A 110 -8.12 12.70 1.75
CA TYR A 110 -8.82 11.62 2.41
C TYR A 110 -8.01 10.32 2.34
N ILE A 111 -7.69 9.75 3.49
CA ILE A 111 -6.93 8.51 3.60
C ILE A 111 -7.86 7.32 3.71
N TYR A 112 -7.71 6.37 2.80
CA TYR A 112 -8.28 5.02 2.85
C TYR A 112 -7.19 4.08 3.34
N GLY A 113 -7.23 3.76 4.63
CA GLY A 113 -6.15 3.07 5.31
C GLY A 113 -6.30 1.55 5.24
N ILE A 114 -5.42 0.86 4.52
CA ILE A 114 -5.30 -0.60 4.54
C ILE A 114 -4.10 -0.95 5.41
N GLY A 115 -4.36 -1.13 6.72
CA GLY A 115 -3.34 -1.44 7.73
C GLY A 115 -3.19 -0.39 8.81
N LYS A 116 -3.31 -0.82 10.06
CA LYS A 116 -3.34 0.04 11.26
C LYS A 116 -2.11 0.93 11.42
N LYS A 117 -0.91 0.45 11.01
CA LYS A 117 0.33 1.22 11.20
C LYS A 117 0.43 2.44 10.28
N GLY A 118 -0.13 2.37 9.08
CA GLY A 118 -0.27 3.55 8.21
C GLY A 118 -1.27 4.55 8.76
N ILE A 119 -2.44 4.07 9.18
CA ILE A 119 -3.48 4.88 9.82
C ILE A 119 -2.90 5.65 11.02
N GLU A 120 -2.29 4.95 11.98
CA GLU A 120 -1.64 5.55 13.15
C GLU A 120 -0.57 6.59 12.74
N GLY A 121 0.23 6.26 11.71
CA GLY A 121 1.29 7.13 11.21
C GLY A 121 0.76 8.42 10.58
N LEU A 122 -0.24 8.31 9.71
CA LEU A 122 -0.84 9.44 8.99
C LEU A 122 -1.69 10.32 9.91
N THR A 123 -2.44 9.73 10.84
CA THR A 123 -3.17 10.48 11.88
C THR A 123 -2.24 11.36 12.69
N ARG A 124 -1.08 10.83 13.13
CA ARG A 124 -0.05 11.62 13.83
C ARG A 124 0.55 12.73 12.99
N LYS A 125 0.49 12.62 11.66
CA LYS A 125 0.91 13.67 10.72
C LYS A 125 -0.19 14.68 10.40
N GLY A 126 -1.40 14.49 10.94
CA GLY A 126 -2.54 15.39 10.81
C GLY A 126 -3.39 15.15 9.57
N TYR A 127 -3.28 13.97 8.92
CA TYR A 127 -4.19 13.58 7.84
C TYR A 127 -5.50 13.02 8.40
N SER A 128 -6.61 13.30 7.72
CA SER A 128 -7.92 12.73 8.04
C SER A 128 -8.04 11.30 7.49
N ILE A 129 -8.39 10.36 8.35
CA ILE A 129 -8.69 8.99 7.92
C ILE A 129 -10.17 8.95 7.53
N TYR A 130 -10.43 8.74 6.25
CA TYR A 130 -11.78 8.65 5.72
C TYR A 130 -12.39 7.27 5.96
N GLN A 131 -11.57 6.21 5.76
CA GLN A 131 -12.02 4.83 5.92
C GLN A 131 -10.88 3.95 6.44
N ASP A 132 -11.21 3.08 7.40
CA ASP A 132 -10.29 2.08 7.97
C ASP A 132 -10.65 0.71 7.40
N GLU A 133 -9.82 0.22 6.47
CA GLU A 133 -9.92 -1.08 5.82
C GLU A 133 -8.80 -2.04 6.32
N SER A 134 -8.37 -1.88 7.56
CA SER A 134 -7.25 -2.64 8.12
C SER A 134 -7.49 -4.16 8.21
N GLU A 135 -8.74 -4.61 8.21
CA GLU A 135 -9.07 -6.03 8.24
C GLU A 135 -8.74 -6.75 6.91
N ILE A 136 -8.79 -6.05 5.78
CA ILE A 136 -8.46 -6.58 4.45
C ILE A 136 -7.05 -7.20 4.42
N ILE A 137 -6.10 -6.64 5.15
CA ILE A 137 -4.70 -7.09 5.16
C ILE A 137 -4.51 -8.54 5.64
N ASN A 138 -5.43 -9.06 6.42
CA ASN A 138 -5.33 -10.42 6.98
C ASN A 138 -5.63 -11.50 5.94
N ALA A 139 -6.60 -11.25 5.05
CA ALA A 139 -7.03 -12.15 3.98
C ALA A 139 -7.62 -11.35 2.81
N PRO A 140 -6.79 -10.63 2.03
CA PRO A 140 -7.29 -9.78 0.95
C PRO A 140 -7.99 -10.62 -0.12
N LEU A 141 -9.20 -10.20 -0.48
CA LEU A 141 -10.02 -10.78 -1.53
C LEU A 141 -10.15 -9.79 -2.69
N PHE A 142 -10.47 -10.31 -3.87
CA PHE A 142 -10.76 -9.48 -5.04
C PHE A 142 -12.00 -8.59 -4.81
N ASP A 143 -12.98 -9.11 -4.09
CA ASP A 143 -14.22 -8.38 -3.77
C ASP A 143 -13.96 -7.13 -2.92
N ASP A 144 -13.03 -7.19 -1.96
CA ASP A 144 -12.63 -6.04 -1.15
C ASP A 144 -12.07 -4.91 -2.02
N ALA A 145 -11.17 -5.26 -2.95
CA ALA A 145 -10.60 -4.30 -3.90
C ALA A 145 -11.67 -3.73 -4.85
N THR A 146 -12.62 -4.57 -5.27
CA THR A 146 -13.72 -4.17 -6.17
C THR A 146 -14.67 -3.20 -5.47
N GLU A 147 -15.01 -3.44 -4.21
CA GLU A 147 -15.90 -2.58 -3.44
C GLU A 147 -15.26 -1.20 -3.21
N LEU A 148 -14.01 -1.16 -2.74
CA LEU A 148 -13.26 0.08 -2.57
C LEU A 148 -13.14 0.85 -3.90
N THR A 149 -12.84 0.15 -5.00
CA THR A 149 -12.72 0.75 -6.31
C THR A 149 -14.04 1.36 -6.78
N LYS A 150 -15.17 0.65 -6.66
CA LYS A 150 -16.51 1.16 -7.00
C LYS A 150 -16.85 2.43 -6.21
N GLN A 151 -16.52 2.45 -4.94
CA GLN A 151 -16.73 3.63 -4.09
C GLN A 151 -15.92 4.83 -4.62
N LEU A 152 -14.62 4.66 -4.85
CA LEU A 152 -13.74 5.72 -5.35
C LEU A 152 -14.14 6.22 -6.75
N LEU A 153 -14.50 5.31 -7.66
CA LEU A 153 -15.01 5.67 -8.99
C LEU A 153 -16.33 6.46 -8.93
N THR A 154 -17.19 6.14 -7.96
CA THR A 154 -18.44 6.85 -7.73
C THR A 154 -18.18 8.26 -7.22
N GLN A 155 -17.32 8.41 -6.22
CA GLN A 155 -16.93 9.72 -5.67
C GLN A 155 -16.24 10.59 -6.71
N TYR A 156 -15.33 10.01 -7.51
CA TYR A 156 -14.70 10.70 -8.61
C TYR A 156 -15.71 11.19 -9.65
N SER A 157 -16.65 10.33 -10.03
CA SER A 157 -17.70 10.66 -11.03
C SER A 157 -18.65 11.76 -10.56
N LYS A 158 -18.82 11.91 -9.23
CA LYS A 158 -19.63 12.98 -8.62
C LYS A 158 -18.83 14.27 -8.37
N GLY A 159 -17.53 14.29 -8.61
CA GLY A 159 -16.66 15.42 -8.30
C GLY A 159 -16.38 15.61 -6.80
N GLU A 160 -16.66 14.60 -5.98
CA GLU A 160 -16.36 14.61 -4.55
C GLU A 160 -14.85 14.51 -4.29
N ILE A 161 -14.12 13.81 -5.17
CA ILE A 161 -12.66 13.73 -5.22
C ILE A 161 -12.18 13.96 -6.65
N GLY A 162 -11.04 14.65 -6.82
CA GLY A 162 -10.45 14.98 -8.12
C GLY A 162 -9.26 14.12 -8.51
N GLU A 163 -8.61 13.52 -7.54
CA GLU A 163 -7.46 12.64 -7.78
C GLU A 163 -7.50 11.43 -6.85
N VAL A 164 -7.06 10.29 -7.38
CA VAL A 164 -6.93 9.05 -6.59
C VAL A 164 -5.49 8.56 -6.68
N TYR A 165 -4.90 8.28 -5.54
CA TYR A 165 -3.55 7.74 -5.42
C TYR A 165 -3.55 6.42 -4.65
N ILE A 166 -2.53 5.61 -4.91
CA ILE A 166 -2.19 4.43 -4.11
C ILE A 166 -0.76 4.56 -3.61
N ALA A 167 -0.58 4.40 -2.30
CA ALA A 167 0.71 4.34 -1.64
C ALA A 167 0.95 2.93 -1.12
N TYR A 168 1.99 2.27 -1.61
CA TYR A 168 2.28 0.88 -1.31
C TYR A 168 3.78 0.60 -1.37
N THR A 169 4.18 -0.60 -1.00
CA THR A 169 5.57 -1.04 -1.14
C THR A 169 5.69 -2.04 -2.29
N ASN A 170 6.44 -1.65 -3.32
CA ASN A 170 6.80 -2.54 -4.42
C ASN A 170 7.87 -3.55 -3.96
N PHE A 171 7.56 -4.82 -4.06
CA PHE A 171 8.45 -5.91 -3.69
C PHE A 171 9.30 -6.34 -4.90
N LYS A 172 10.55 -5.89 -4.95
CA LYS A 172 11.52 -6.33 -5.96
C LYS A 172 12.13 -7.69 -5.58
N ASN A 173 12.59 -7.81 -4.35
CA ASN A 173 13.15 -9.04 -3.79
C ASN A 173 13.18 -8.94 -2.24
N THR A 174 13.69 -9.97 -1.57
CA THR A 174 13.76 -10.02 -0.10
C THR A 174 14.67 -8.97 0.53
N VAL A 175 15.56 -8.36 -0.24
CA VAL A 175 16.51 -7.33 0.22
C VAL A 175 16.03 -5.93 -0.17
N THR A 176 15.45 -5.80 -1.37
CA THR A 176 15.07 -4.50 -1.94
C THR A 176 13.54 -4.39 -2.01
N GLN A 177 13.03 -3.39 -1.32
CA GLN A 177 11.61 -3.04 -1.28
C GLN A 177 11.53 -1.52 -1.36
N GLU A 178 10.66 -1.01 -2.23
CA GLU A 178 10.54 0.42 -2.49
C GLU A 178 9.12 0.87 -2.19
N ALA A 179 8.97 1.84 -1.31
CA ALA A 179 7.70 2.53 -1.14
C ALA A 179 7.45 3.40 -2.38
N LYS A 180 6.23 3.37 -2.89
CA LYS A 180 5.79 4.15 -4.05
C LYS A 180 4.47 4.84 -3.75
N LEU A 181 4.33 6.02 -4.30
CA LEU A 181 3.06 6.73 -4.42
C LEU A 181 2.74 6.88 -5.90
N MET A 182 1.60 6.37 -6.32
CA MET A 182 1.20 6.37 -7.73
C MET A 182 -0.20 6.95 -7.89
N LYS A 183 -0.38 7.77 -8.94
CA LYS A 183 -1.69 8.28 -9.32
C LYS A 183 -2.46 7.19 -10.08
N LEU A 184 -3.72 6.98 -9.68
CA LEU A 184 -4.65 6.09 -10.37
C LEU A 184 -5.68 6.84 -11.21
N LEU A 185 -6.12 8.03 -10.72
CA LEU A 185 -7.09 8.86 -11.42
C LEU A 185 -6.72 10.34 -11.29
N PRO A 186 -6.97 11.16 -12.34
CA PRO A 186 -7.32 10.72 -13.69
C PRO A 186 -6.21 9.90 -14.33
N ILE A 187 -6.58 8.97 -15.21
CA ILE A 187 -5.62 8.17 -15.98
C ILE A 187 -4.98 9.08 -17.03
N ARG A 188 -3.64 9.13 -17.08
CA ARG A 188 -2.89 9.85 -18.11
C ARG A 188 -2.05 8.87 -18.91
N GLU A 189 -1.92 9.12 -20.20
CA GLU A 189 -1.09 8.28 -21.09
C GLU A 189 0.36 8.20 -20.60
N GLU A 190 0.89 9.30 -20.09
CA GLU A 190 2.26 9.41 -19.55
C GLU A 190 2.53 8.52 -18.31
N ASP A 191 1.47 8.12 -17.59
CA ASP A 191 1.56 7.27 -16.41
C ASP A 191 1.68 5.76 -16.78
N PHE A 192 1.55 5.43 -18.07
CA PHE A 192 1.52 4.05 -18.56
C PHE A 192 2.61 3.82 -19.62
N THR A 193 3.61 3.02 -19.27
CA THR A 193 4.70 2.63 -20.18
C THR A 193 4.53 1.17 -20.59
N PRO A 194 4.32 0.85 -21.87
CA PRO A 194 4.21 -0.53 -22.33
C PRO A 194 5.42 -1.37 -21.94
N GLY A 195 5.17 -2.56 -21.41
CA GLY A 195 6.23 -3.48 -20.97
C GLY A 195 6.87 -3.16 -19.61
N GLU A 196 6.50 -2.06 -18.97
CA GLU A 196 6.93 -1.68 -17.61
C GLU A 196 5.72 -1.61 -16.66
N PRO A 197 5.08 -2.73 -16.36
CA PRO A 197 3.97 -2.75 -15.42
C PRO A 197 4.48 -2.35 -14.03
N ILE A 198 3.68 -1.59 -13.34
CA ILE A 198 3.90 -0.93 -12.07
C ILE A 198 4.33 -1.89 -10.96
#